data_ec79f69d629645d0d730f3f6ab78fc56
#
_entry.id   ec79f69d629645d0d730f3f6ab78fc56
#
_cell.length_a   1.000
_cell.length_b   1.000
_cell.length_c   1.000
_cell.angle_alpha   90.00
_cell.angle_beta   90.00
_cell.angle_gamma   90.00
#
_symmetry.space_group_name_H-M   'P 1'
#
loop_
_entity.id
_entity.type
_entity.pdbx_description
1 polymer ?
#
loop_
_entity_poly.entity_id
_entity_poly.type
_entity_poly.pdbx_seq_one_letter_code
_entity_poly.pdbx_strand_id
1 'polypeptide(L)'
;MDTFVKLENITKIYHMGEVEIRAVDGIDFSIQKGEFVVIVGPSGAGKTTVLNILGGMDTASGGRITVDGQDITKYSERQLTGYRRDDIGFVFQFYNLIPNLTALENVEMALQICRNPLDARAVLKEVGLEERMDNFPAQLSGGEQQRVSIARALAKNPKLLLCDEPTGALDYNTGKAILNLLQEMCREK
;
A
#
# COMPACT_ATOMS: atom_id res chain seq x y z
N MET A 1 18.15 -10.01 13.23
CA MET A 1 17.32 -9.06 12.46
C MET A 1 15.89 -9.27 12.95
N ASP A 2 15.21 -8.19 13.31
CA ASP A 2 13.86 -8.32 13.89
C ASP A 2 12.82 -8.50 12.78
N THR A 3 12.04 -9.58 12.87
CA THR A 3 10.92 -9.83 11.96
C THR A 3 9.86 -8.74 12.15
N PHE A 4 9.58 -7.97 11.11
CA PHE A 4 8.62 -6.89 11.13
C PHE A 4 7.20 -7.36 10.76
N VAL A 5 7.09 -8.18 9.71
CA VAL A 5 5.84 -8.83 9.31
C VAL A 5 6.03 -10.35 9.37
N LYS A 6 5.06 -11.06 9.93
CA LYS A 6 5.02 -12.53 9.94
C LYS A 6 3.61 -13.03 9.65
N LEU A 7 3.48 -13.88 8.64
CA LEU A 7 2.27 -14.63 8.33
C LEU A 7 2.50 -16.09 8.69
N GLU A 8 1.55 -16.70 9.38
CA GLU A 8 1.59 -18.09 9.84
C GLU A 8 0.29 -18.80 9.43
N ASN A 9 0.38 -19.72 8.47
CA ASN A 9 -0.72 -20.53 7.96
C ASN A 9 -1.97 -19.71 7.57
N ILE A 10 -1.77 -18.61 6.86
CA ILE A 10 -2.87 -17.70 6.48
C ILE A 10 -3.74 -18.35 5.43
N THR A 11 -5.04 -18.38 5.73
CA THR A 11 -6.08 -18.81 4.80
C THR A 11 -7.11 -17.73 4.59
N LYS A 12 -7.67 -17.64 3.38
CA LYS A 12 -8.84 -16.80 3.06
C LYS A 12 -9.81 -17.56 2.20
N ILE A 13 -11.02 -17.70 2.71
CA ILE A 13 -12.13 -18.39 2.03
C ILE A 13 -13.27 -17.37 1.88
N TYR A 14 -13.72 -17.19 0.65
CA TYR A 14 -14.94 -16.42 0.35
C TYR A 14 -16.10 -17.38 0.11
N HIS A 15 -17.25 -17.10 0.70
CA HIS A 15 -18.49 -17.83 0.49
C HIS A 15 -19.41 -17.05 -0.45
N MET A 16 -19.75 -17.64 -1.59
CA MET A 16 -20.67 -17.08 -2.56
C MET A 16 -21.86 -18.04 -2.73
N GLY A 17 -22.85 -17.95 -1.86
CA GLY A 17 -23.94 -18.94 -1.77
C GLY A 17 -23.38 -20.30 -1.34
N GLU A 18 -23.56 -21.33 -2.18
CA GLU A 18 -23.04 -22.69 -1.93
C GLU A 18 -21.59 -22.90 -2.40
N VAL A 19 -20.99 -21.88 -3.05
CA VAL A 19 -19.62 -21.99 -3.60
C VAL A 19 -18.61 -21.40 -2.60
N GLU A 20 -17.57 -22.18 -2.29
CA GLU A 20 -16.41 -21.71 -1.55
C GLU A 20 -15.24 -21.42 -2.49
N ILE A 21 -14.68 -20.23 -2.40
CA ILE A 21 -13.47 -19.85 -3.14
C ILE A 21 -12.33 -19.68 -2.15
N ARG A 22 -11.33 -20.54 -2.22
CA ARG A 22 -10.09 -20.42 -1.44
C ARG A 22 -9.13 -19.47 -2.16
N ALA A 23 -9.17 -18.21 -1.80
CA ALA A 23 -8.31 -17.17 -2.38
C ALA A 23 -6.87 -17.23 -1.85
N VAL A 24 -6.68 -17.69 -0.62
CA VAL A 24 -5.38 -17.97 0.01
C VAL A 24 -5.49 -19.28 0.79
N ASP A 25 -4.53 -20.17 0.62
CA ASP A 25 -4.57 -21.52 1.19
C ASP A 25 -3.26 -21.87 1.90
N GLY A 26 -3.14 -21.46 3.16
CA GLY A 26 -2.07 -21.84 4.07
C GLY A 26 -0.70 -21.23 3.72
N ILE A 27 -0.60 -19.92 3.55
CA ILE A 27 0.68 -19.27 3.26
C ILE A 27 1.44 -18.89 4.51
N ASP A 28 2.76 -19.05 4.44
CA ASP A 28 3.73 -18.70 5.48
C ASP A 28 4.85 -17.85 4.86
N PHE A 29 5.11 -16.68 5.42
CA PHE A 29 6.32 -15.90 5.12
C PHE A 29 6.60 -14.85 6.20
N SER A 30 7.81 -14.31 6.17
CA SER A 30 8.21 -13.20 7.04
C SER A 30 8.97 -12.14 6.28
N ILE A 31 8.84 -10.89 6.71
CA ILE A 31 9.52 -9.71 6.16
C ILE A 31 10.28 -9.04 7.30
N GLN A 32 11.54 -8.68 7.05
CA GLN A 32 12.37 -7.95 8.00
C GLN A 32 12.09 -6.44 7.90
N LYS A 33 12.42 -5.71 8.94
CA LYS A 33 12.32 -4.24 8.90
C LYS A 33 13.25 -3.67 7.83
N GLY A 34 12.72 -2.73 7.00
CA GLY A 34 13.46 -2.11 5.90
C GLY A 34 13.67 -3.02 4.67
N GLU A 35 12.99 -4.16 4.60
CA GLU A 35 13.09 -5.07 3.46
C GLU A 35 12.10 -4.67 2.34
N PHE A 36 12.59 -4.64 1.10
CA PHE A 36 11.78 -4.48 -0.09
C PHE A 36 11.43 -5.87 -0.66
N VAL A 37 10.15 -6.23 -0.57
CA VAL A 37 9.66 -7.57 -0.95
C VAL A 37 8.75 -7.47 -2.17
N VAL A 38 8.90 -8.41 -3.11
CA VAL A 38 8.04 -8.54 -4.28
C VAL A 38 7.33 -9.88 -4.25
N ILE A 39 5.99 -9.86 -4.24
CA ILE A 39 5.14 -11.04 -4.34
C ILE A 39 4.79 -11.26 -5.80
N VAL A 40 5.25 -12.36 -6.38
CA VAL A 40 5.00 -12.73 -7.78
C VAL A 40 4.08 -13.95 -7.87
N GLY A 41 3.30 -14.02 -8.93
CA GLY A 41 2.40 -15.14 -9.22
C GLY A 41 1.42 -14.79 -10.34
N PRO A 42 0.74 -15.80 -10.92
CA PRO A 42 -0.24 -15.59 -11.98
C PRO A 42 -1.43 -14.73 -11.50
N SER A 43 -2.23 -14.23 -12.46
CA SER A 43 -3.51 -13.58 -12.12
C SER A 43 -4.40 -14.55 -11.36
N GLY A 44 -5.10 -14.06 -10.34
CA GLY A 44 -5.95 -14.88 -9.47
C GLY A 44 -5.20 -15.69 -8.38
N ALA A 45 -3.87 -15.58 -8.27
CA ALA A 45 -3.10 -16.28 -7.23
C ALA A 45 -3.27 -15.73 -5.80
N GLY A 46 -4.20 -14.82 -5.57
CA GLY A 46 -4.47 -14.27 -4.23
C GLY A 46 -3.53 -13.14 -3.76
N LYS A 47 -2.67 -12.59 -4.64
CA LYS A 47 -1.73 -11.51 -4.28
C LYS A 47 -2.43 -10.30 -3.67
N THR A 48 -3.42 -9.75 -4.36
CA THR A 48 -4.25 -8.63 -3.87
C THR A 48 -4.97 -8.98 -2.57
N THR A 49 -5.44 -10.22 -2.43
CA THR A 49 -6.09 -10.69 -1.18
C THR A 49 -5.12 -10.64 -0.01
N VAL A 50 -3.89 -11.10 -0.20
CA VAL A 50 -2.83 -11.03 0.83
C VAL A 50 -2.53 -9.58 1.21
N LEU A 51 -2.38 -8.69 0.23
CA LEU A 51 -2.14 -7.26 0.48
C LEU A 51 -3.32 -6.62 1.23
N ASN A 52 -4.57 -6.95 0.86
CA ASN A 52 -5.76 -6.44 1.55
C ASN A 52 -5.84 -6.90 3.00
N ILE A 53 -5.49 -8.17 3.27
CA ILE A 53 -5.45 -8.70 4.63
C ILE A 53 -4.33 -8.02 5.45
N LEU A 54 -3.13 -7.90 4.88
CA LEU A 54 -2.01 -7.18 5.51
C LEU A 54 -2.35 -5.70 5.76
N GLY A 55 -3.05 -5.07 4.82
CA GLY A 55 -3.51 -3.68 4.94
C GLY A 55 -4.69 -3.49 5.88
N GLY A 56 -5.26 -4.56 6.43
CA GLY A 56 -6.44 -4.50 7.31
C GLY A 56 -7.72 -4.06 6.58
N MET A 57 -7.77 -4.19 5.24
CA MET A 57 -8.97 -3.94 4.43
C MET A 57 -9.85 -5.17 4.33
N ASP A 58 -9.28 -6.35 4.59
CA ASP A 58 -9.98 -7.62 4.71
C ASP A 58 -9.42 -8.39 5.91
N THR A 59 -10.07 -9.47 6.31
CA THR A 59 -9.65 -10.33 7.42
C THR A 59 -9.32 -11.73 6.94
N ALA A 60 -8.32 -12.37 7.53
CA ALA A 60 -8.03 -13.78 7.29
C ALA A 60 -9.17 -14.68 7.80
N SER A 61 -9.42 -15.79 7.10
CA SER A 61 -10.34 -16.84 7.59
C SER A 61 -9.66 -17.73 8.63
N GLY A 62 -8.34 -17.84 8.60
CA GLY A 62 -7.53 -18.59 9.56
C GLY A 62 -6.06 -18.20 9.51
N GLY A 63 -5.29 -18.67 10.50
CA GLY A 63 -3.88 -18.36 10.67
C GLY A 63 -3.65 -17.14 11.57
N ARG A 64 -2.41 -16.67 11.58
CA ARG A 64 -1.98 -15.50 12.39
C ARG A 64 -1.13 -14.54 11.57
N ILE A 65 -1.36 -13.24 11.77
CA ILE A 65 -0.56 -12.16 11.17
C ILE A 65 -0.03 -11.27 12.29
N THR A 66 1.28 -11.14 12.35
CA THR A 66 1.95 -10.23 13.27
C THR A 66 2.64 -9.12 12.47
N VAL A 67 2.40 -7.87 12.84
CA VAL A 67 3.07 -6.69 12.27
C VAL A 67 3.62 -5.86 13.42
N ASP A 68 4.92 -5.54 13.39
CA ASP A 68 5.61 -4.78 14.44
C ASP A 68 5.32 -5.35 15.85
N GLY A 69 5.35 -6.69 15.98
CA GLY A 69 5.06 -7.41 17.23
C GLY A 69 3.59 -7.47 17.64
N GLN A 70 2.66 -6.88 16.87
CA GLN A 70 1.23 -6.87 17.16
C GLN A 70 0.47 -7.91 16.32
N ASP A 71 -0.36 -8.73 16.97
CA ASP A 71 -1.24 -9.70 16.30
C ASP A 71 -2.47 -8.98 15.74
N ILE A 72 -2.41 -8.61 14.45
CA ILE A 72 -3.50 -7.88 13.78
C ILE A 72 -4.71 -8.77 13.42
N THR A 73 -4.58 -10.10 13.46
CA THR A 73 -5.71 -11.02 13.24
C THR A 73 -6.80 -10.87 14.31
N LYS A 74 -6.44 -10.38 15.48
CA LYS A 74 -7.36 -10.17 16.62
C LYS A 74 -7.94 -8.76 16.69
N TYR A 75 -7.59 -7.90 15.72
CA TYR A 75 -8.05 -6.51 15.75
C TYR A 75 -9.55 -6.42 15.45
N SER A 76 -10.25 -5.62 16.28
CA SER A 76 -11.60 -5.17 15.99
C SER A 76 -11.61 -4.19 14.81
N GLU A 77 -12.77 -3.94 14.19
CA GLU A 77 -12.94 -2.97 13.11
C GLU A 77 -12.39 -1.57 13.47
N ARG A 78 -12.57 -1.14 14.70
CA ARG A 78 -12.05 0.13 15.22
C ARG A 78 -10.50 0.13 15.24
N GLN A 79 -9.89 -0.98 15.64
CA GLN A 79 -8.44 -1.13 15.68
C GLN A 79 -7.87 -1.20 14.26
N LEU A 80 -8.52 -1.95 13.34
CA LEU A 80 -8.16 -1.98 11.92
C LEU A 80 -8.26 -0.61 11.27
N THR A 81 -9.27 0.20 11.62
CA THR A 81 -9.38 1.59 11.16
C THR A 81 -8.20 2.43 11.62
N GLY A 82 -7.77 2.31 12.89
CA GLY A 82 -6.56 2.96 13.39
C GLY A 82 -5.29 2.50 12.69
N TYR A 83 -5.16 1.19 12.49
CA TYR A 83 -4.04 0.57 11.80
C TYR A 83 -3.91 1.07 10.35
N ARG A 84 -5.00 1.06 9.57
CA ARG A 84 -5.04 1.62 8.20
C ARG A 84 -4.69 3.10 8.16
N ARG A 85 -5.15 3.86 9.16
CA ARG A 85 -4.92 5.30 9.22
C ARG A 85 -3.47 5.64 9.49
N ASP A 86 -2.85 4.99 10.49
CA ASP A 86 -1.58 5.42 11.06
C ASP A 86 -0.39 4.58 10.56
N ASP A 87 -0.58 3.26 10.35
CA ASP A 87 0.53 2.34 10.11
C ASP A 87 0.68 1.90 8.64
N ILE A 88 -0.39 2.01 7.82
CA ILE A 88 -0.41 1.51 6.45
C ILE A 88 -0.45 2.62 5.41
N GLY A 89 0.48 2.60 4.45
CA GLY A 89 0.36 3.27 3.16
C GLY A 89 -0.07 2.26 2.10
N PHE A 90 -1.03 2.62 1.25
CA PHE A 90 -1.49 1.75 0.17
C PHE A 90 -1.41 2.46 -1.18
N VAL A 91 -0.74 1.81 -2.14
CA VAL A 91 -0.64 2.25 -3.54
C VAL A 91 -1.38 1.24 -4.40
N PHE A 92 -2.39 1.70 -5.13
CA PHE A 92 -3.24 0.87 -5.99
C PHE A 92 -2.76 0.89 -7.43
N GLN A 93 -3.15 -0.12 -8.21
CA GLN A 93 -2.91 -0.22 -9.65
C GLN A 93 -3.51 0.97 -10.40
N PHE A 94 -4.74 1.36 -10.05
CA PHE A 94 -5.36 2.60 -10.53
C PHE A 94 -5.09 3.69 -9.50
N TYR A 95 -4.62 4.83 -9.93
CA TYR A 95 -4.10 5.91 -9.08
C TYR A 95 -5.07 6.39 -8.00
N ASN A 96 -6.40 6.23 -8.24
CA ASN A 96 -7.48 6.62 -7.32
C ASN A 96 -7.34 8.06 -6.82
N LEU A 97 -6.93 8.96 -7.73
CA LEU A 97 -6.87 10.38 -7.45
C LEU A 97 -8.26 11.01 -7.60
N ILE A 98 -8.53 12.01 -6.78
CA ILE A 98 -9.75 12.80 -6.87
C ILE A 98 -9.56 13.80 -8.01
N PRO A 99 -10.41 13.74 -9.09
CA PRO A 99 -10.16 14.51 -10.31
C PRO A 99 -10.20 16.04 -10.13
N ASN A 100 -10.98 16.50 -9.16
CA ASN A 100 -11.21 17.93 -8.87
C ASN A 100 -10.26 18.51 -7.83
N LEU A 101 -9.27 17.74 -7.39
CA LEU A 101 -8.21 18.16 -6.50
C LEU A 101 -6.87 18.16 -7.24
N THR A 102 -6.02 19.13 -6.95
CA THR A 102 -4.64 19.18 -7.44
C THR A 102 -3.82 18.02 -6.89
N ALA A 103 -2.59 17.81 -7.38
CA ALA A 103 -1.66 16.83 -6.85
C ALA A 103 -1.44 17.05 -5.34
N LEU A 104 -1.20 18.29 -4.93
CA LEU A 104 -1.00 18.64 -3.53
C LEU A 104 -2.24 18.35 -2.69
N GLU A 105 -3.41 18.81 -3.12
CA GLU A 105 -4.67 18.61 -2.40
C GLU A 105 -5.05 17.12 -2.28
N ASN A 106 -4.73 16.29 -3.29
CA ASN A 106 -4.90 14.84 -3.21
C ASN A 106 -4.06 14.20 -2.10
N VAL A 107 -2.85 14.72 -1.86
CA VAL A 107 -1.99 14.27 -0.76
C VAL A 107 -2.51 14.83 0.56
N GLU A 108 -2.70 16.14 0.68
CA GLU A 108 -3.13 16.81 1.91
C GLU A 108 -4.45 16.27 2.47
N MET A 109 -5.41 15.93 1.60
CA MET A 109 -6.69 15.36 2.02
C MET A 109 -6.51 14.05 2.81
N ALA A 110 -5.57 13.19 2.38
CA ALA A 110 -5.30 11.94 3.08
C ALA A 110 -4.64 12.15 4.46
N LEU A 111 -3.98 13.29 4.66
CA LEU A 111 -3.25 13.61 5.88
C LEU A 111 -4.14 14.17 7.00
N GLN A 112 -5.32 14.68 6.66
CA GLN A 112 -6.24 15.30 7.63
C GLN A 112 -6.64 14.39 8.79
N ILE A 113 -6.61 13.09 8.58
CA ILE A 113 -6.97 12.09 9.60
C ILE A 113 -5.75 11.45 10.27
N CYS A 114 -4.54 11.69 9.76
CA CYS A 114 -3.31 11.05 10.27
C CYS A 114 -2.79 11.76 11.52
N ARG A 115 -2.14 11.00 12.42
CA ARG A 115 -1.61 11.56 13.68
C ARG A 115 -0.28 12.28 13.50
N ASN A 116 0.64 11.70 12.72
CA ASN A 116 2.00 12.19 12.52
C ASN A 116 2.36 12.22 11.03
N PRO A 117 1.63 12.98 10.18
CA PRO A 117 1.93 13.03 8.76
C PRO A 117 3.22 13.78 8.48
N LEU A 118 3.85 13.45 7.36
CA LEU A 118 4.94 14.22 6.78
C LEU A 118 4.37 15.46 6.05
N ASP A 119 5.23 16.41 5.75
CA ASP A 119 4.87 17.56 4.93
C ASP A 119 4.57 17.13 3.49
N ALA A 120 3.35 17.42 2.99
CA ALA A 120 2.90 16.99 1.67
C ALA A 120 3.77 17.56 0.54
N ARG A 121 4.23 18.81 0.66
CA ARG A 121 5.08 19.48 -0.35
C ARG A 121 6.46 18.84 -0.39
N ALA A 122 7.04 18.54 0.78
CA ALA A 122 8.32 17.87 0.88
C ALA A 122 8.27 16.49 0.21
N VAL A 123 7.24 15.69 0.49
CA VAL A 123 7.07 14.36 -0.11
C VAL A 123 6.83 14.45 -1.62
N LEU A 124 6.03 15.40 -2.11
CA LEU A 124 5.83 15.61 -3.55
C LEU A 124 7.13 16.00 -4.25
N LYS A 125 7.98 16.80 -3.62
CA LYS A 125 9.31 17.13 -4.13
C LYS A 125 10.21 15.89 -4.19
N GLU A 126 10.20 15.06 -3.15
CA GLU A 126 10.97 13.80 -3.05
C GLU A 126 10.61 12.81 -4.17
N VAL A 127 9.34 12.74 -4.58
CA VAL A 127 8.90 11.93 -5.72
C VAL A 127 9.05 12.65 -7.08
N GLY A 128 9.70 13.81 -7.15
CA GLY A 128 9.99 14.55 -8.38
C GLY A 128 8.78 15.27 -8.98
N LEU A 129 7.87 15.78 -8.14
CA LEU A 129 6.66 16.49 -8.57
C LEU A 129 6.61 17.94 -8.06
N GLU A 130 7.76 18.55 -7.74
CA GLU A 130 7.82 19.93 -7.21
C GLU A 130 7.09 20.95 -8.11
N GLU A 131 7.27 20.84 -9.44
CA GLU A 131 6.64 21.76 -10.42
C GLU A 131 5.22 21.35 -10.85
N ARG A 132 4.70 20.25 -10.29
CA ARG A 132 3.40 19.65 -10.65
C ARG A 132 2.38 19.70 -9.52
N MET A 133 2.71 20.31 -8.39
CA MET A 133 1.87 20.30 -7.18
C MET A 133 0.47 20.89 -7.42
N ASP A 134 0.38 21.92 -8.24
CA ASP A 134 -0.88 22.63 -8.53
C ASP A 134 -1.62 22.09 -9.77
N ASN A 135 -1.10 21.01 -10.41
CA ASN A 135 -1.76 20.37 -11.54
C ASN A 135 -2.87 19.42 -11.08
N PHE A 136 -3.98 19.41 -11.83
CA PHE A 136 -5.04 18.42 -11.68
C PHE A 136 -4.65 17.09 -12.31
N PRO A 137 -5.24 15.96 -11.89
CA PRO A 137 -4.93 14.64 -12.45
C PRO A 137 -5.01 14.57 -13.98
N ALA A 138 -5.99 15.25 -14.61
CA ALA A 138 -6.13 15.31 -16.06
C ALA A 138 -4.95 16.01 -16.78
N GLN A 139 -4.13 16.76 -16.07
CA GLN A 139 -2.96 17.47 -16.59
C GLN A 139 -1.66 16.71 -16.35
N LEU A 140 -1.74 15.55 -15.71
CA LEU A 140 -0.60 14.70 -15.35
C LEU A 140 -0.55 13.46 -16.23
N SER A 141 0.66 13.06 -16.62
CA SER A 141 0.90 11.74 -17.24
C SER A 141 0.58 10.60 -16.26
N GLY A 142 0.38 9.39 -16.77
CA GLY A 142 0.14 8.22 -15.93
C GLY A 142 1.22 8.00 -14.87
N GLY A 143 2.49 8.18 -15.23
CA GLY A 143 3.61 8.08 -14.29
C GLY A 143 3.63 9.19 -13.24
N GLU A 144 3.20 10.41 -13.58
CA GLU A 144 3.04 11.50 -12.61
C GLU A 144 1.87 11.23 -11.66
N GLN A 145 0.73 10.76 -12.18
CA GLN A 145 -0.40 10.35 -11.34
C GLN A 145 -0.02 9.23 -10.36
N GLN A 146 0.76 8.25 -10.82
CA GLN A 146 1.27 7.19 -9.94
C GLN A 146 2.19 7.75 -8.86
N ARG A 147 3.08 8.70 -9.19
CA ARG A 147 3.91 9.37 -8.18
C ARG A 147 3.09 10.18 -7.17
N VAL A 148 1.99 10.82 -7.58
CA VAL A 148 1.05 11.46 -6.64
C VAL A 148 0.41 10.41 -5.71
N SER A 149 0.00 9.25 -6.23
CA SER A 149 -0.56 8.16 -5.43
C SER A 149 0.47 7.62 -4.41
N ILE A 150 1.73 7.47 -4.81
CA ILE A 150 2.84 7.09 -3.94
C ILE A 150 3.08 8.16 -2.87
N ALA A 151 3.17 9.44 -3.27
CA ALA A 151 3.34 10.55 -2.33
C ALA A 151 2.21 10.59 -1.29
N ARG A 152 0.96 10.39 -1.70
CA ARG A 152 -0.20 10.29 -0.80
C ARG A 152 -0.06 9.18 0.22
N ALA A 153 0.45 8.03 -0.19
CA ALA A 153 0.66 6.90 0.72
C ALA A 153 1.83 7.16 1.69
N LEU A 154 2.94 7.73 1.20
CA LEU A 154 4.15 7.99 1.98
C LEU A 154 3.99 9.15 2.96
N ALA A 155 3.27 10.22 2.57
CA ALA A 155 3.05 11.38 3.41
C ALA A 155 2.27 11.06 4.69
N LYS A 156 1.55 9.94 4.74
CA LYS A 156 0.97 9.40 5.97
C LYS A 156 2.03 8.97 6.99
N ASN A 157 3.31 8.85 6.59
CA ASN A 157 4.41 8.32 7.39
C ASN A 157 4.16 6.87 7.88
N PRO A 158 3.79 5.95 6.97
CA PRO A 158 3.38 4.60 7.33
C PRO A 158 4.58 3.75 7.76
N LYS A 159 4.33 2.75 8.61
CA LYS A 159 5.30 1.70 8.96
C LYS A 159 5.44 0.64 7.86
N LEU A 160 4.38 0.42 7.08
CA LEU A 160 4.33 -0.56 6.00
C LEU A 160 3.68 0.07 4.76
N LEU A 161 4.40 0.04 3.63
CA LEU A 161 3.88 0.46 2.34
C LEU A 161 3.50 -0.79 1.53
N LEU A 162 2.24 -0.89 1.15
CA LEU A 162 1.69 -1.96 0.34
C LEU A 162 1.40 -1.43 -1.06
N CYS A 163 1.90 -2.12 -2.08
CA CYS A 163 1.73 -1.72 -3.48
C CYS A 163 1.09 -2.88 -4.25
N ASP A 164 -0.13 -2.68 -4.74
CA ASP A 164 -0.82 -3.64 -5.60
C ASP A 164 -0.64 -3.22 -7.07
N GLU A 165 0.23 -3.95 -7.77
CA GLU A 165 0.60 -3.72 -9.18
C GLU A 165 0.94 -2.24 -9.51
N PRO A 166 1.87 -1.58 -8.78
CA PRO A 166 2.11 -0.13 -8.89
C PRO A 166 2.61 0.31 -10.26
N THR A 167 2.95 -0.63 -11.13
CA THR A 167 3.44 -0.40 -12.50
C THR A 167 2.52 -0.95 -13.58
N GLY A 168 1.40 -1.59 -13.22
CA GLY A 168 0.53 -2.32 -14.14
C GLY A 168 -0.12 -1.47 -15.25
N ALA A 169 -0.27 -0.16 -15.01
CA ALA A 169 -0.83 0.78 -15.99
C ALA A 169 0.23 1.65 -16.69
N LEU A 170 1.53 1.34 -16.52
CA LEU A 170 2.65 2.15 -17.01
C LEU A 170 3.44 1.44 -18.10
N ASP A 171 4.09 2.20 -18.96
CA ASP A 171 5.11 1.67 -19.88
C ASP A 171 6.34 1.18 -19.11
N TYR A 172 7.18 0.38 -19.77
CA TYR A 172 8.33 -0.28 -19.14
C TYR A 172 9.30 0.71 -18.47
N ASN A 173 9.64 1.82 -19.12
CA ASN A 173 10.62 2.76 -18.57
C ASN A 173 10.07 3.51 -17.36
N THR A 174 8.83 3.96 -17.43
CA THR A 174 8.13 4.61 -16.33
C THR A 174 7.94 3.64 -15.17
N GLY A 175 7.53 2.40 -15.44
CA GLY A 175 7.38 1.35 -14.42
C GLY A 175 8.70 1.07 -13.69
N LYS A 176 9.82 0.96 -14.43
CA LYS A 176 11.15 0.78 -13.83
C LYS A 176 11.55 1.97 -12.93
N ALA A 177 11.26 3.20 -13.36
CA ALA A 177 11.54 4.39 -12.55
C ALA A 177 10.73 4.39 -11.23
N ILE A 178 9.46 3.96 -11.28
CA ILE A 178 8.61 3.83 -10.08
C ILE A 178 9.17 2.76 -9.12
N LEU A 179 9.59 1.59 -9.62
CA LEU A 179 10.16 0.55 -8.77
C LEU A 179 11.47 1.00 -8.11
N ASN A 180 12.33 1.71 -8.85
CA ASN A 180 13.56 2.27 -8.30
C ASN A 180 13.25 3.29 -7.18
N LEU A 181 12.30 4.19 -7.42
CA LEU A 181 11.84 5.15 -6.41
C LEU A 181 11.38 4.46 -5.11
N LEU A 182 10.51 3.47 -5.23
CA LEU A 182 10.00 2.70 -4.09
C LEU A 182 11.14 1.97 -3.34
N GLN A 183 12.12 1.42 -4.06
CA GLN A 183 13.27 0.74 -3.48
C GLN A 183 14.20 1.70 -2.75
N GLU A 184 14.47 2.88 -3.31
CA GLU A 184 15.27 3.93 -2.68
C GLU A 184 14.63 4.39 -1.37
N MET A 185 13.33 4.71 -1.41
CA MET A 185 12.58 5.12 -0.22
C MET A 185 12.51 4.06 0.88
N CYS A 186 12.50 2.78 0.51
CA CYS A 186 12.57 1.68 1.48
C CYS A 186 13.93 1.59 2.19
N ARG A 187 15.02 2.01 1.54
CA ARG A 187 16.39 1.99 2.13
C ARG A 187 16.67 3.16 3.05
N GLU A 188 15.99 4.29 2.84
CA GLU A 188 16.22 5.52 3.61
C GLU A 188 15.44 5.57 4.93
N LYS A 189 14.51 4.65 5.15
CA LYS A 189 13.65 4.54 6.36
C LYS A 189 13.90 3.26 7.13
#